data_08559a58a2bb26001e2b0bbc05af12a3
#
_entry.id   08559a58a2bb26001e2b0bbc05af12a3
#
_cell.length_a   1.000
_cell.length_b   1.000
_cell.length_c   1.000
_cell.angle_alpha   90.00
_cell.angle_beta   90.00
_cell.angle_gamma   90.00
#
_symmetry.space_group_name_H-M   'P 1'
#
loop_
_entity.id
_entity.type
_entity.pdbx_description
1 polymer ?
#
loop_
_entity_poly.entity_id
_entity_poly.type
_entity_poly.pdbx_seq_one_letter_code
_entity_poly.pdbx_strand_id
1 'polypeptide(L)'
;MDYVEETIEKYEKYINPAQAKLFRFMGLASIEGHAEGWTITDSEGQEFIDCLGGYGMFALGHRHPKVVEAVEKELHAMPMCGKVLFNRPMADLAEALADITPGELQYSFFVNSGTEAVEGCLKVTRLATKRKKFVAAKNAFHGKTFGSLTATGRDMYRDPFKPLLEGFTHVEYGDAAAVEAAVDEDTAAVILEPIQGEGGIIVPPEGYLRQVKEICEKKGALLIADEVQTGIGRTGEWFGVNHEGVTPDLMACAKALGGGVMPIGAIIGTPRAWTGLIEAPFLHTSTFGGGQLACAAGVAAIKAIKEEDVLRRGREAGAYLKAGLEAIAADFPTVIKEVRGRGMMLGIELTKEGAGGMLMSLMINQHIIVAYTLNNPKVIRMEPPLIMPKEVIDHVLEAFRAAVKETAEVIEDL
;
A
#
# COMPACT_ATOMS: atom_id res chain seq x y z
N MET A 1 -1.94 38.64 0.23
CA MET A 1 -1.23 37.47 0.78
C MET A 1 -1.06 36.51 -0.39
N ASP A 2 0.08 35.93 -0.55
CA ASP A 2 0.31 34.93 -1.59
C ASP A 2 -0.56 33.70 -1.31
N TYR A 3 -1.11 33.09 -2.35
CA TYR A 3 -2.02 31.93 -2.24
C TYR A 3 -1.36 30.75 -1.48
N VAL A 4 -0.06 30.55 -1.67
CA VAL A 4 0.74 29.51 -0.98
C VAL A 4 0.78 29.82 0.52
N GLU A 5 1.20 31.03 0.89
CA GLU A 5 1.27 31.45 2.30
C GLU A 5 -0.09 31.41 3.00
N GLU A 6 -1.17 31.88 2.34
CA GLU A 6 -2.51 31.78 2.91
C GLU A 6 -2.94 30.33 3.19
N THR A 7 -2.58 29.41 2.28
CA THR A 7 -2.89 27.99 2.46
C THR A 7 -2.10 27.38 3.62
N ILE A 8 -0.80 27.68 3.73
CA ILE A 8 0.05 27.19 4.81
C ILE A 8 -0.41 27.73 6.17
N GLU A 9 -0.78 29.01 6.25
CA GLU A 9 -1.39 29.59 7.48
C GLU A 9 -2.67 28.86 7.89
N LYS A 10 -3.53 28.47 6.92
CA LYS A 10 -4.72 27.65 7.20
C LYS A 10 -4.34 26.25 7.75
N TYR A 11 -3.29 25.61 7.19
CA TYR A 11 -2.78 24.37 7.73
C TYR A 11 -2.27 24.50 9.16
N GLU A 12 -1.47 25.54 9.45
CA GLU A 12 -0.96 25.81 10.79
C GLU A 12 -2.10 26.06 11.79
N LYS A 13 -3.12 26.80 11.38
CA LYS A 13 -4.21 27.23 12.27
C LYS A 13 -5.30 26.16 12.46
N TYR A 14 -5.63 25.39 11.43
CA TYR A 14 -6.83 24.54 11.42
C TYR A 14 -6.59 23.05 11.23
N ILE A 15 -5.36 22.64 10.83
CA ILE A 15 -5.04 21.23 10.61
C ILE A 15 -3.99 20.76 11.63
N ASN A 16 -2.71 21.14 11.43
CA ASN A 16 -1.65 20.77 12.36
C ASN A 16 -0.43 21.68 12.22
N PRO A 17 -0.12 22.53 13.23
CA PRO A 17 1.01 23.46 13.15
C PRO A 17 2.37 22.76 13.07
N ALA A 18 2.53 21.58 13.67
CA ALA A 18 3.79 20.84 13.60
C ALA A 18 4.02 20.26 12.20
N GLN A 19 2.97 19.81 11.54
CA GLN A 19 3.04 19.28 10.16
C GLN A 19 3.44 20.37 9.17
N ALA A 20 2.81 21.55 9.25
CA ALA A 20 3.14 22.67 8.38
C ALA A 20 4.62 23.10 8.52
N LYS A 21 5.12 23.20 9.77
CA LYS A 21 6.53 23.49 10.04
C LYS A 21 7.47 22.43 9.47
N LEU A 22 7.13 21.16 9.62
CA LEU A 22 7.91 20.05 9.08
C LEU A 22 8.01 20.14 7.55
N PHE A 23 6.89 20.38 6.87
CA PHE A 23 6.87 20.49 5.40
C PHE A 23 7.70 21.68 4.90
N ARG A 24 7.61 22.84 5.58
CA ARG A 24 8.51 23.97 5.28
C ARG A 24 9.99 23.59 5.45
N PHE A 25 10.31 22.91 6.54
CA PHE A 25 11.70 22.49 6.81
C PHE A 25 12.23 21.49 5.76
N MET A 26 11.37 20.63 5.24
CA MET A 26 11.72 19.63 4.21
C MET A 26 11.76 20.21 2.78
N GLY A 27 11.49 21.49 2.58
CA GLY A 27 11.41 22.10 1.25
C GLY A 27 10.14 21.74 0.47
N LEU A 28 9.11 21.23 1.16
CA LEU A 28 7.82 20.84 0.60
C LEU A 28 6.75 21.92 0.79
N ALA A 29 7.14 23.19 0.91
CA ALA A 29 6.23 24.32 1.11
C ALA A 29 5.62 24.80 -0.20
N SER A 30 5.03 23.88 -0.97
CA SER A 30 4.31 24.15 -2.21
C SER A 30 2.91 23.54 -2.16
N ILE A 31 2.07 23.84 -3.11
CA ILE A 31 0.68 23.36 -3.20
C ILE A 31 0.53 22.52 -4.46
N GLU A 32 0.04 21.30 -4.32
CA GLU A 32 -0.35 20.46 -5.45
C GLU A 32 -1.44 21.17 -6.28
N GLY A 33 -1.15 21.47 -7.55
CA GLY A 33 -2.05 22.18 -8.45
C GLY A 33 -2.72 21.26 -9.46
N HIS A 34 -1.93 20.42 -10.11
CA HIS A 34 -2.38 19.48 -11.15
C HIS A 34 -1.52 18.21 -11.12
N ALA A 35 -2.07 17.09 -11.58
CA ALA A 35 -1.29 15.88 -11.74
C ALA A 35 -1.77 15.06 -12.93
N GLU A 36 -0.85 14.43 -13.68
CA GLU A 36 -1.15 13.57 -14.82
C GLU A 36 -0.05 12.52 -15.02
N GLY A 37 -0.45 11.27 -15.27
CA GLY A 37 0.51 10.19 -15.49
C GLY A 37 1.45 10.01 -14.28
N TRP A 38 2.71 10.34 -14.45
CA TRP A 38 3.76 10.28 -13.40
C TRP A 38 4.21 11.65 -12.90
N THR A 39 3.53 12.73 -13.31
CA THR A 39 3.92 14.12 -13.01
C THR A 39 2.91 14.77 -12.09
N ILE A 40 3.41 15.55 -11.10
CA ILE A 40 2.64 16.48 -10.28
C ILE A 40 3.16 17.88 -10.62
N THR A 41 2.25 18.81 -10.91
CA THR A 41 2.56 20.23 -11.11
C THR A 41 2.02 21.01 -9.94
N ASP A 42 2.83 21.82 -9.31
CA ASP A 42 2.41 22.68 -8.21
C ASP A 42 1.65 23.93 -8.67
N SER A 43 1.18 24.74 -7.72
CA SER A 43 0.43 25.97 -8.01
C SER A 43 1.26 27.06 -8.70
N GLU A 44 2.58 26.93 -8.72
CA GLU A 44 3.50 27.88 -9.37
C GLU A 44 3.93 27.39 -10.75
N GLY A 45 3.47 26.19 -11.17
CA GLY A 45 3.78 25.59 -12.46
C GLY A 45 5.05 24.75 -12.47
N GLN A 46 5.65 24.47 -11.30
CA GLN A 46 6.80 23.57 -11.19
C GLN A 46 6.34 22.12 -11.31
N GLU A 47 6.95 21.36 -12.22
CA GLU A 47 6.67 19.94 -12.41
C GLU A 47 7.60 19.08 -11.56
N PHE A 48 7.03 18.01 -10.97
CA PHE A 48 7.73 17.00 -10.20
C PHE A 48 7.42 15.60 -10.74
N ILE A 49 8.41 14.74 -10.80
CA ILE A 49 8.22 13.31 -11.09
C ILE A 49 7.84 12.61 -9.78
N ASP A 50 6.68 11.93 -9.77
CA ASP A 50 6.20 11.21 -8.60
C ASP A 50 6.77 9.79 -8.54
N CYS A 51 7.86 9.61 -7.79
CA CYS A 51 8.42 8.30 -7.47
C CYS A 51 7.93 7.74 -6.13
N LEU A 52 7.07 8.47 -5.40
CA LEU A 52 6.38 7.98 -4.21
C LEU A 52 5.08 7.25 -4.55
N GLY A 53 4.40 7.68 -5.63
CA GLY A 53 3.17 7.06 -6.12
C GLY A 53 2.02 7.06 -5.10
N GLY A 54 1.95 8.09 -4.23
CA GLY A 54 0.96 8.16 -3.16
C GLY A 54 1.00 6.95 -2.22
N TYR A 55 2.19 6.47 -1.88
CA TYR A 55 2.39 5.27 -1.06
C TYR A 55 1.79 4.00 -1.72
N GLY A 56 1.92 3.89 -3.05
CA GLY A 56 1.42 2.76 -3.85
C GLY A 56 0.00 2.94 -4.42
N MET A 57 -0.62 4.10 -4.24
CA MET A 57 -1.99 4.37 -4.71
C MET A 57 -2.07 4.58 -6.23
N PHE A 58 -1.08 5.24 -6.83
CA PHE A 58 -1.09 5.64 -8.24
C PHE A 58 -0.44 4.59 -9.17
N ALA A 59 -0.91 3.33 -9.11
CA ALA A 59 -0.41 2.27 -9.98
C ALA A 59 -0.59 2.59 -11.48
N LEU A 60 -1.73 3.15 -11.86
CA LEU A 60 -2.04 3.63 -13.21
C LEU A 60 -1.57 5.06 -13.49
N GLY A 61 -0.84 5.68 -12.56
CA GLY A 61 -0.54 7.11 -12.58
C GLY A 61 -1.71 7.97 -12.14
N HIS A 62 -1.47 9.28 -12.17
CA HIS A 62 -2.48 10.28 -11.84
C HIS A 62 -3.50 10.41 -12.95
N ARG A 63 -4.79 10.51 -12.59
CA ARG A 63 -5.90 10.85 -13.49
C ARG A 63 -5.98 9.97 -14.74
N HIS A 64 -5.80 8.66 -14.59
CA HIS A 64 -5.92 7.75 -15.75
C HIS A 64 -7.26 7.98 -16.49
N PRO A 65 -7.26 8.27 -17.81
CA PRO A 65 -8.44 8.77 -18.51
C PRO A 65 -9.64 7.83 -18.45
N LYS A 66 -9.45 6.52 -18.59
CA LYS A 66 -10.54 5.52 -18.49
C LYS A 66 -11.18 5.48 -17.08
N VAL A 67 -10.40 5.74 -16.04
CA VAL A 67 -10.91 5.76 -14.65
C VAL A 67 -11.69 7.05 -14.41
N VAL A 68 -11.16 8.19 -14.85
CA VAL A 68 -11.84 9.50 -14.75
C VAL A 68 -13.17 9.45 -15.51
N GLU A 69 -13.18 8.98 -16.75
CA GLU A 69 -14.40 8.86 -17.58
C GLU A 69 -15.47 7.98 -16.91
N ALA A 70 -15.07 6.85 -16.32
CA ALA A 70 -16.01 5.96 -15.62
C ALA A 70 -16.65 6.64 -14.40
N VAL A 71 -15.85 7.39 -13.64
CA VAL A 71 -16.34 8.17 -12.48
C VAL A 71 -17.25 9.31 -12.92
N GLU A 72 -16.88 10.06 -13.95
CA GLU A 72 -17.72 11.14 -14.49
C GLU A 72 -19.08 10.62 -14.98
N LYS A 73 -19.10 9.49 -15.67
CA LYS A 73 -20.35 8.85 -16.11
C LYS A 73 -21.24 8.52 -14.93
N GLU A 74 -20.69 7.91 -13.87
CA GLU A 74 -21.45 7.56 -12.67
C GLU A 74 -21.88 8.79 -11.87
N LEU A 75 -21.05 9.85 -11.84
CA LEU A 75 -21.39 11.12 -11.20
C LEU A 75 -22.66 11.74 -11.80
N HIS A 76 -22.85 11.62 -13.10
CA HIS A 76 -24.05 12.12 -13.78
C HIS A 76 -25.26 11.18 -13.68
N ALA A 77 -25.03 9.88 -13.44
CA ALA A 77 -26.10 8.90 -13.33
C ALA A 77 -26.62 8.79 -11.89
N MET A 78 -25.78 8.37 -10.95
CA MET A 78 -26.13 8.19 -9.53
C MET A 78 -24.86 8.20 -8.65
N PRO A 79 -24.40 9.37 -8.20
CA PRO A 79 -23.14 9.49 -7.47
C PRO A 79 -23.13 8.76 -6.12
N MET A 80 -24.28 8.66 -5.46
CA MET A 80 -24.46 7.99 -4.17
C MET A 80 -25.74 7.17 -4.15
N CYS A 81 -25.73 6.03 -3.47
CA CYS A 81 -26.93 5.20 -3.26
C CYS A 81 -27.07 4.77 -1.80
N GLY A 82 -28.32 4.57 -1.38
CA GLY A 82 -28.64 4.07 -0.04
C GLY A 82 -28.46 2.56 0.13
N LYS A 83 -28.07 1.84 -0.93
CA LYS A 83 -27.90 0.36 -0.98
C LYS A 83 -29.13 -0.44 -0.53
N VAL A 84 -30.32 0.15 -0.66
CA VAL A 84 -31.60 -0.54 -0.44
C VAL A 84 -31.96 -1.39 -1.68
N LEU A 85 -31.54 -0.95 -2.85
CA LEU A 85 -31.60 -1.68 -4.10
C LEU A 85 -30.22 -2.19 -4.50
N PHE A 86 -30.17 -3.17 -5.39
CA PHE A 86 -28.89 -3.65 -5.93
C PHE A 86 -28.16 -2.56 -6.69
N ASN A 87 -26.83 -2.57 -6.56
CA ASN A 87 -25.91 -1.61 -7.14
C ASN A 87 -25.06 -2.33 -8.21
N ARG A 88 -25.25 -1.97 -9.48
CA ARG A 88 -24.58 -2.64 -10.60
C ARG A 88 -23.06 -2.47 -10.58
N PRO A 89 -22.49 -1.26 -10.41
CA PRO A 89 -21.02 -1.09 -10.30
C PRO A 89 -20.39 -1.91 -9.17
N MET A 90 -21.11 -2.09 -8.05
CA MET A 90 -20.63 -2.91 -6.93
C MET A 90 -20.57 -4.40 -7.29
N ALA A 91 -21.56 -4.91 -8.02
CA ALA A 91 -21.56 -6.30 -8.48
C ALA A 91 -20.45 -6.54 -9.52
N ASP A 92 -20.30 -5.62 -10.48
CA ASP A 92 -19.27 -5.68 -11.50
C ASP A 92 -17.86 -5.65 -10.91
N LEU A 93 -17.63 -4.85 -9.85
CA LEU A 93 -16.33 -4.83 -9.16
C LEU A 93 -16.08 -6.12 -8.39
N ALA A 94 -17.09 -6.70 -7.75
CA ALA A 94 -16.95 -7.98 -7.06
C ALA A 94 -16.60 -9.11 -8.03
N GLU A 95 -17.24 -9.17 -9.20
CA GLU A 95 -16.90 -10.09 -10.28
C GLU A 95 -15.46 -9.87 -10.78
N ALA A 96 -15.10 -8.62 -11.10
CA ALA A 96 -13.76 -8.29 -11.58
C ALA A 96 -12.64 -8.64 -10.58
N LEU A 97 -12.91 -8.52 -9.27
CA LEU A 97 -11.97 -8.95 -8.22
C LEU A 97 -11.89 -10.49 -8.14
N ALA A 98 -13.02 -11.20 -8.19
CA ALA A 98 -13.03 -12.66 -8.21
C ALA A 98 -12.24 -13.22 -9.41
N ASP A 99 -12.30 -12.56 -10.57
CA ASP A 99 -11.58 -12.97 -11.79
C ASP A 99 -10.05 -12.85 -11.69
N ILE A 100 -9.53 -11.99 -10.82
CA ILE A 100 -8.08 -11.71 -10.72
C ILE A 100 -7.45 -12.27 -9.44
N THR A 101 -8.27 -12.64 -8.44
CA THR A 101 -7.79 -13.21 -7.18
C THR A 101 -7.45 -14.69 -7.31
N PRO A 102 -6.47 -15.20 -6.54
CA PRO A 102 -6.10 -16.62 -6.62
C PRO A 102 -7.14 -17.53 -5.95
N GLY A 103 -7.29 -18.74 -6.52
CA GLY A 103 -8.07 -19.84 -5.94
C GLY A 103 -9.55 -19.52 -5.78
N GLU A 104 -10.10 -19.75 -4.59
CA GLU A 104 -11.53 -19.63 -4.29
C GLU A 104 -11.91 -18.29 -3.61
N LEU A 105 -11.10 -17.25 -3.74
CA LEU A 105 -11.43 -15.90 -3.27
C LEU A 105 -12.50 -15.28 -4.17
N GLN A 106 -13.77 -15.34 -3.76
CA GLN A 106 -14.90 -14.96 -4.62
C GLN A 106 -15.89 -13.98 -3.98
N TYR A 107 -15.94 -13.89 -2.66
CA TYR A 107 -16.86 -12.97 -1.98
C TYR A 107 -16.16 -11.68 -1.65
N SER A 108 -16.81 -10.54 -1.91
CA SER A 108 -16.28 -9.22 -1.60
C SER A 108 -17.20 -8.42 -0.69
N PHE A 109 -16.62 -7.71 0.28
CA PHE A 109 -17.28 -6.66 1.04
C PHE A 109 -16.49 -5.36 0.89
N PHE A 110 -17.14 -4.30 0.39
CA PHE A 110 -16.46 -3.02 0.12
C PHE A 110 -16.55 -2.06 1.30
N VAL A 111 -15.44 -1.34 1.49
CA VAL A 111 -15.20 -0.32 2.51
C VAL A 111 -14.52 0.89 1.85
N ASN A 112 -14.02 1.86 2.63
CA ASN A 112 -13.51 3.12 2.08
C ASN A 112 -11.99 3.26 2.19
N SER A 113 -11.33 2.37 2.93
CA SER A 113 -9.90 2.45 3.20
C SER A 113 -9.28 1.08 3.50
N GLY A 114 -7.94 1.01 3.45
CA GLY A 114 -7.21 -0.21 3.82
C GLY A 114 -7.38 -0.58 5.30
N THR A 115 -7.40 0.41 6.19
CA THR A 115 -7.60 0.13 7.62
C THR A 115 -8.99 -0.45 7.90
N GLU A 116 -10.06 0.01 7.21
CA GLU A 116 -11.39 -0.59 7.30
C GLU A 116 -11.42 -2.01 6.71
N ALA A 117 -10.66 -2.27 5.62
CA ALA A 117 -10.55 -3.60 5.05
C ALA A 117 -9.89 -4.58 6.04
N VAL A 118 -8.81 -4.16 6.72
CA VAL A 118 -8.17 -4.96 7.78
C VAL A 118 -9.12 -5.19 8.95
N GLU A 119 -9.80 -4.16 9.46
CA GLU A 119 -10.82 -4.29 10.51
C GLU A 119 -11.90 -5.32 10.14
N GLY A 120 -12.34 -5.26 8.88
CA GLY A 120 -13.31 -6.22 8.35
C GLY A 120 -12.75 -7.63 8.30
N CYS A 121 -11.52 -7.84 7.82
CA CYS A 121 -10.86 -9.15 7.82
C CYS A 121 -10.79 -9.75 9.24
N LEU A 122 -10.39 -8.95 10.25
CA LEU A 122 -10.34 -9.40 11.65
C LEU A 122 -11.73 -9.83 12.15
N LYS A 123 -12.78 -9.06 11.86
CA LYS A 123 -14.15 -9.36 12.24
C LYS A 123 -14.71 -10.61 11.54
N VAL A 124 -14.52 -10.69 10.23
CA VAL A 124 -14.97 -11.83 9.40
C VAL A 124 -14.31 -13.13 9.88
N THR A 125 -13.00 -13.06 10.16
CA THR A 125 -12.26 -14.19 10.72
C THR A 125 -12.84 -14.69 12.04
N ARG A 126 -13.15 -13.78 12.98
CA ARG A 126 -13.77 -14.16 14.26
C ARG A 126 -15.17 -14.76 14.06
N LEU A 127 -15.93 -14.27 13.11
CA LEU A 127 -17.25 -14.84 12.76
C LEU A 127 -17.14 -16.25 12.20
N ALA A 128 -16.18 -16.50 11.32
CA ALA A 128 -15.98 -17.81 10.69
C ALA A 128 -15.40 -18.86 11.64
N THR A 129 -14.37 -18.49 12.41
CA THR A 129 -13.62 -19.45 13.25
C THR A 129 -14.18 -19.59 14.66
N LYS A 130 -14.94 -18.60 15.15
CA LYS A 130 -15.33 -18.44 16.56
C LYS A 130 -14.15 -18.30 17.53
N ARG A 131 -12.93 -18.14 17.02
CA ARG A 131 -11.69 -17.95 17.77
C ARG A 131 -11.38 -16.47 17.93
N LYS A 132 -10.44 -16.10 18.82
CA LYS A 132 -10.23 -14.68 19.20
C LYS A 132 -8.81 -14.18 18.99
N LYS A 133 -7.79 -15.08 19.00
CA LYS A 133 -6.39 -14.70 18.92
C LYS A 133 -5.94 -14.49 17.47
N PHE A 134 -4.95 -13.61 17.30
CA PHE A 134 -4.31 -13.33 16.02
C PHE A 134 -2.79 -13.34 16.17
N VAL A 135 -2.11 -13.78 15.13
CA VAL A 135 -0.66 -13.63 14.99
C VAL A 135 -0.41 -12.62 13.88
N ALA A 136 0.45 -11.64 14.15
CA ALA A 136 0.89 -10.62 13.21
C ALA A 136 2.43 -10.54 13.22
N ALA A 137 3.01 -9.82 12.27
CA ALA A 137 4.46 -9.68 12.21
C ALA A 137 4.94 -8.39 12.90
N LYS A 138 6.13 -8.43 13.49
CA LYS A 138 6.85 -7.22 13.91
C LYS A 138 7.13 -6.33 12.70
N ASN A 139 7.19 -5.03 12.91
CA ASN A 139 7.34 -3.98 11.89
C ASN A 139 6.22 -3.90 10.84
N ALA A 140 5.19 -4.75 10.91
CA ALA A 140 4.04 -4.68 10.01
C ALA A 140 3.27 -3.36 10.17
N PHE A 141 2.59 -2.96 9.10
CA PHE A 141 1.66 -1.83 9.09
C PHE A 141 0.31 -2.26 8.50
N HIS A 142 -0.71 -2.30 9.34
CA HIS A 142 -2.05 -2.72 8.96
C HIS A 142 -3.11 -1.62 9.07
N GLY A 143 -2.71 -0.42 9.47
CA GLY A 143 -3.57 0.75 9.66
C GLY A 143 -3.49 1.34 11.06
N LYS A 144 -4.32 2.35 11.33
CA LYS A 144 -4.29 3.13 12.58
C LYS A 144 -5.65 3.25 13.28
N THR A 145 -6.67 2.49 12.90
CA THR A 145 -7.87 2.27 13.73
C THR A 145 -7.53 1.24 14.81
N PHE A 146 -8.27 1.19 15.91
CA PHE A 146 -7.86 0.41 17.08
C PHE A 146 -7.59 -1.07 16.79
N GLY A 147 -8.38 -1.74 15.97
CA GLY A 147 -8.15 -3.14 15.60
C GLY A 147 -6.94 -3.30 14.66
N SER A 148 -6.88 -2.54 13.60
CA SER A 148 -5.74 -2.57 12.66
C SER A 148 -4.44 -2.10 13.30
N LEU A 149 -4.51 -1.10 14.21
CA LEU A 149 -3.38 -0.65 15.02
C LEU A 149 -2.88 -1.74 15.95
N THR A 150 -3.80 -2.56 16.51
CA THR A 150 -3.41 -3.69 17.34
C THR A 150 -2.61 -4.74 16.55
N ALA A 151 -2.98 -4.98 15.27
CA ALA A 151 -2.24 -5.86 14.37
C ALA A 151 -0.92 -5.25 13.89
N THR A 152 -0.81 -3.92 13.82
CA THR A 152 0.42 -3.20 13.46
C THR A 152 1.57 -3.55 14.42
N GLY A 153 2.75 -3.87 13.88
CA GLY A 153 3.87 -4.48 14.61
C GLY A 153 4.89 -3.50 15.19
N ARG A 154 4.57 -2.21 15.36
CA ARG A 154 5.51 -1.19 15.87
C ARG A 154 5.00 -0.52 17.15
N ASP A 155 5.72 -0.73 18.25
CA ASP A 155 5.30 -0.28 19.58
C ASP A 155 5.14 1.24 19.70
N MET A 156 6.00 2.03 19.04
CA MET A 156 5.89 3.49 19.08
C MET A 156 4.53 4.02 18.59
N TYR A 157 3.82 3.29 17.71
CA TYR A 157 2.47 3.67 17.28
C TYR A 157 1.38 3.10 18.15
N ARG A 158 1.66 1.99 18.87
CA ARG A 158 0.69 1.27 19.68
C ARG A 158 0.64 1.77 21.12
N ASP A 159 1.79 2.05 21.71
CA ASP A 159 1.93 2.38 23.13
C ASP A 159 1.10 3.58 23.58
N PRO A 160 1.03 4.70 22.83
CA PRO A 160 0.23 5.85 23.20
C PRO A 160 -1.28 5.59 23.27
N PHE A 161 -1.76 4.48 22.63
CA PHE A 161 -3.18 4.18 22.49
C PHE A 161 -3.64 2.96 23.30
N LYS A 162 -2.79 2.44 24.20
CA LYS A 162 -3.17 1.34 25.08
C LYS A 162 -4.26 1.76 26.09
N PRO A 163 -5.25 0.88 26.45
CA PRO A 163 -5.30 -0.53 26.05
C PRO A 163 -5.81 -0.76 24.62
N LEU A 164 -5.18 -1.68 23.90
CA LEU A 164 -5.58 -2.15 22.59
C LEU A 164 -6.39 -3.46 22.70
N LEU A 165 -6.78 -4.05 21.56
CA LEU A 165 -7.49 -5.32 21.56
C LEU A 165 -6.58 -6.44 22.09
N GLU A 166 -7.14 -7.30 22.95
CA GLU A 166 -6.44 -8.47 23.47
C GLU A 166 -6.32 -9.59 22.42
N GLY A 167 -5.35 -10.48 22.63
CA GLY A 167 -5.18 -11.70 21.85
C GLY A 167 -4.31 -11.55 20.60
N PHE A 168 -3.50 -10.50 20.49
CA PHE A 168 -2.52 -10.34 19.40
C PHE A 168 -1.11 -10.70 19.86
N THR A 169 -0.46 -11.58 19.10
CA THR A 169 0.96 -11.94 19.25
C THR A 169 1.74 -11.48 18.04
N HIS A 170 2.88 -10.79 18.25
CA HIS A 170 3.74 -10.32 17.16
C HIS A 170 5.01 -11.16 17.10
N VAL A 171 5.29 -11.74 15.95
CA VAL A 171 6.45 -12.59 15.66
C VAL A 171 7.40 -11.93 14.67
N GLU A 172 8.64 -12.43 14.58
CA GLU A 172 9.57 -11.94 13.55
C GLU A 172 9.03 -12.24 12.15
N TYR A 173 9.08 -11.24 11.26
CA TYR A 173 8.67 -11.41 9.86
C TYR A 173 9.70 -12.25 9.10
N GLY A 174 9.22 -13.23 8.33
CA GLY A 174 10.08 -14.14 7.58
C GLY A 174 10.49 -15.41 8.38
N ASP A 175 10.09 -15.51 9.64
CA ASP A 175 10.36 -16.68 10.49
C ASP A 175 9.08 -17.54 10.64
N ALA A 176 8.96 -18.56 9.79
CA ALA A 176 7.82 -19.49 9.83
C ALA A 176 7.78 -20.33 11.11
N ALA A 177 8.94 -20.63 11.71
CA ALA A 177 8.99 -21.39 12.98
C ALA A 177 8.44 -20.55 14.15
N ALA A 178 8.72 -19.24 14.15
CA ALA A 178 8.12 -18.33 15.13
C ALA A 178 6.59 -18.21 14.94
N VAL A 179 6.10 -18.24 13.70
CA VAL A 179 4.65 -18.30 13.43
C VAL A 179 4.06 -19.60 13.95
N GLU A 180 4.68 -20.76 13.66
CA GLU A 180 4.19 -22.08 14.12
C GLU A 180 4.10 -22.17 15.64
N ALA A 181 5.09 -21.63 16.34
CA ALA A 181 5.12 -21.60 17.81
C ALA A 181 4.04 -20.67 18.41
N ALA A 182 3.64 -19.61 17.68
CA ALA A 182 2.65 -18.64 18.15
C ALA A 182 1.19 -19.05 17.83
N VAL A 183 0.97 -19.90 16.82
CA VAL A 183 -0.36 -20.35 16.40
C VAL A 183 -0.84 -21.50 17.28
N ASP A 184 -1.92 -21.29 18.03
CA ASP A 184 -2.56 -22.27 18.89
C ASP A 184 -4.02 -22.56 18.49
N GLU A 185 -4.72 -23.36 19.31
CA GLU A 185 -6.12 -23.76 19.07
C GLU A 185 -7.10 -22.60 19.15
N ASP A 186 -6.76 -21.51 19.82
CA ASP A 186 -7.55 -20.29 19.94
C ASP A 186 -7.23 -19.25 18.86
N THR A 187 -6.22 -19.51 18.03
CA THR A 187 -5.80 -18.59 16.96
C THR A 187 -6.81 -18.58 15.82
N ALA A 188 -7.40 -17.42 15.59
CA ALA A 188 -8.37 -17.19 14.52
C ALA A 188 -7.67 -17.05 13.16
N ALA A 189 -6.61 -16.24 13.11
CA ALA A 189 -5.81 -16.07 11.90
C ALA A 189 -4.38 -15.60 12.17
N VAL A 190 -3.55 -15.80 11.13
CA VAL A 190 -2.30 -15.06 10.92
C VAL A 190 -2.58 -13.96 9.90
N ILE A 191 -2.14 -12.72 10.18
CA ILE A 191 -2.23 -11.59 9.25
C ILE A 191 -0.82 -11.14 8.85
N LEU A 192 -0.56 -11.07 7.54
CA LEU A 192 0.73 -10.69 6.98
C LEU A 192 0.58 -9.81 5.74
N GLU A 193 1.50 -8.88 5.56
CA GLU A 193 1.78 -8.25 4.26
C GLU A 193 2.64 -9.24 3.44
N PRO A 194 2.38 -9.50 2.15
CA PRO A 194 3.27 -10.33 1.30
C PRO A 194 4.68 -9.76 1.15
N ILE A 195 4.80 -8.43 1.15
CA ILE A 195 6.03 -7.66 1.30
C ILE A 195 5.69 -6.56 2.30
N GLN A 196 6.44 -6.42 3.39
CA GLN A 196 6.20 -5.34 4.33
C GLN A 196 6.53 -3.99 3.69
N GLY A 197 5.53 -3.12 3.54
CA GLY A 197 5.70 -1.80 2.95
C GLY A 197 6.39 -0.84 3.91
N GLU A 198 5.69 -0.41 4.93
CA GLU A 198 6.20 0.57 5.91
C GLU A 198 7.35 0.01 6.77
N GLY A 199 7.47 -1.31 6.87
CA GLY A 199 8.60 -1.98 7.53
C GLY A 199 9.95 -1.76 6.84
N GLY A 200 9.95 -1.26 5.60
CA GLY A 200 11.16 -1.00 4.82
C GLY A 200 11.25 -1.80 3.52
N ILE A 201 10.14 -2.06 2.86
CA ILE A 201 10.04 -2.89 1.64
C ILE A 201 10.72 -4.24 1.85
N ILE A 202 10.34 -4.92 2.94
CA ILE A 202 10.96 -6.20 3.32
C ILE A 202 10.30 -7.33 2.53
N VAL A 203 11.07 -7.94 1.63
CA VAL A 203 10.70 -9.16 0.92
C VAL A 203 11.02 -10.35 1.83
N PRO A 204 10.06 -11.24 2.13
CA PRO A 204 10.33 -12.38 2.99
C PRO A 204 11.21 -13.43 2.28
N PRO A 205 11.83 -14.36 3.02
CA PRO A 205 12.48 -15.53 2.43
C PRO A 205 11.53 -16.31 1.52
N GLU A 206 12.09 -16.90 0.46
CA GLU A 206 11.30 -17.72 -0.46
C GLU A 206 10.60 -18.88 0.26
N GLY A 207 9.32 -19.08 -0.06
CA GLY A 207 8.47 -20.11 0.55
C GLY A 207 7.87 -19.75 1.90
N TYR A 208 8.17 -18.55 2.45
CA TYR A 208 7.64 -18.15 3.75
C TYR A 208 6.11 -18.11 3.80
N LEU A 209 5.47 -17.50 2.81
CA LEU A 209 4.01 -17.41 2.78
C LEU A 209 3.36 -18.79 2.60
N ARG A 210 3.97 -19.69 1.83
CA ARG A 210 3.51 -21.08 1.69
C ARG A 210 3.58 -21.82 3.02
N GLN A 211 4.71 -21.73 3.72
CA GLN A 211 4.88 -22.34 5.04
C GLN A 211 3.84 -21.82 6.04
N VAL A 212 3.61 -20.49 6.07
CA VAL A 212 2.60 -19.91 6.94
C VAL A 212 1.19 -20.40 6.60
N LYS A 213 0.85 -20.50 5.30
CA LYS A 213 -0.43 -21.08 4.86
C LYS A 213 -0.60 -22.51 5.34
N GLU A 214 0.41 -23.35 5.20
CA GLU A 214 0.41 -24.74 5.69
C GLU A 214 0.24 -24.83 7.22
N ILE A 215 0.91 -23.94 7.98
CA ILE A 215 0.75 -23.85 9.44
C ILE A 215 -0.69 -23.49 9.79
N CYS A 216 -1.28 -22.49 9.12
CA CYS A 216 -2.67 -22.10 9.34
C CYS A 216 -3.63 -23.27 9.08
N GLU A 217 -3.44 -24.01 7.97
CA GLU A 217 -4.27 -25.16 7.62
C GLU A 217 -4.19 -26.27 8.66
N LYS A 218 -2.97 -26.66 9.07
CA LYS A 218 -2.74 -27.70 10.11
C LYS A 218 -3.40 -27.34 11.44
N LYS A 219 -3.42 -26.08 11.82
CA LYS A 219 -3.97 -25.58 13.09
C LYS A 219 -5.44 -25.13 12.99
N GLY A 220 -6.00 -25.14 11.80
CA GLY A 220 -7.38 -24.69 11.53
C GLY A 220 -7.58 -23.17 11.69
N ALA A 221 -6.50 -22.39 11.68
CA ALA A 221 -6.51 -20.93 11.59
C ALA A 221 -6.73 -20.48 10.14
N LEU A 222 -7.03 -19.19 9.94
CA LEU A 222 -7.10 -18.59 8.60
C LEU A 222 -5.81 -17.82 8.30
N LEU A 223 -5.49 -17.63 7.02
CA LEU A 223 -4.47 -16.69 6.56
C LEU A 223 -5.15 -15.45 5.99
N ILE A 224 -4.82 -14.28 6.54
CA ILE A 224 -5.19 -12.97 6.01
C ILE A 224 -3.98 -12.38 5.31
N ALA A 225 -4.08 -12.13 4.00
CA ALA A 225 -3.08 -11.36 3.26
C ALA A 225 -3.49 -9.89 3.23
N ASP A 226 -2.66 -9.02 3.78
CA ASP A 226 -2.81 -7.58 3.62
C ASP A 226 -2.13 -7.15 2.31
N GLU A 227 -2.92 -7.06 1.27
CA GLU A 227 -2.54 -6.64 -0.08
C GLU A 227 -2.84 -5.15 -0.35
N VAL A 228 -3.04 -4.38 0.70
CA VAL A 228 -3.34 -2.95 0.58
C VAL A 228 -2.24 -2.20 -0.18
N GLN A 229 -0.98 -2.56 -0.01
CA GLN A 229 0.12 -1.94 -0.74
C GLN A 229 0.66 -2.81 -1.88
N THR A 230 0.73 -4.12 -1.68
CA THR A 230 1.33 -5.07 -2.63
C THR A 230 0.41 -5.46 -3.79
N GLY A 231 -0.92 -5.27 -3.62
CA GLY A 231 -1.92 -5.67 -4.58
C GLY A 231 -2.10 -4.73 -5.78
N ILE A 232 -2.97 -5.15 -6.68
CA ILE A 232 -3.40 -4.41 -7.87
C ILE A 232 -2.21 -4.00 -8.76
N GLY A 233 -1.28 -4.94 -8.97
CA GLY A 233 -0.18 -4.79 -9.92
C GLY A 233 1.13 -4.26 -9.34
N ARG A 234 1.17 -3.71 -8.13
CA ARG A 234 2.33 -3.00 -7.57
C ARG A 234 3.63 -3.80 -7.63
N THR A 235 3.57 -5.10 -7.36
CA THR A 235 4.75 -5.99 -7.35
C THR A 235 5.04 -6.66 -8.70
N GLY A 236 4.28 -6.31 -9.76
CA GLY A 236 4.38 -6.92 -11.09
C GLY A 236 3.45 -8.11 -11.31
N GLU A 237 2.77 -8.58 -10.27
CA GLU A 237 1.67 -9.53 -10.30
C GLU A 237 0.39 -8.87 -9.80
N TRP A 238 -0.80 -9.48 -10.01
CA TRP A 238 -2.04 -8.91 -9.48
C TRP A 238 -1.96 -8.69 -7.97
N PHE A 239 -1.37 -9.65 -7.25
CA PHE A 239 -1.22 -9.63 -5.80
C PHE A 239 0.16 -10.15 -5.39
N GLY A 240 0.67 -9.69 -4.27
CA GLY A 240 1.95 -10.13 -3.73
C GLY A 240 2.00 -11.63 -3.44
N VAL A 241 0.90 -12.23 -3.01
CA VAL A 241 0.79 -13.68 -2.77
C VAL A 241 0.97 -14.51 -4.04
N ASN A 242 0.74 -13.95 -5.24
CA ASN A 242 0.92 -14.67 -6.49
C ASN A 242 2.38 -15.09 -6.73
N HIS A 243 3.36 -14.35 -6.20
CA HIS A 243 4.78 -14.70 -6.33
C HIS A 243 5.14 -16.07 -5.73
N GLU A 244 4.36 -16.52 -4.75
CA GLU A 244 4.55 -17.84 -4.12
C GLU A 244 3.42 -18.83 -4.43
N GLY A 245 2.43 -18.42 -5.25
CA GLY A 245 1.28 -19.25 -5.59
C GLY A 245 0.37 -19.56 -4.38
N VAL A 246 0.32 -18.66 -3.42
CA VAL A 246 -0.49 -18.81 -2.20
C VAL A 246 -1.90 -18.28 -2.40
N THR A 247 -2.89 -19.07 -1.97
CA THR A 247 -4.28 -18.62 -1.84
C THR A 247 -4.58 -18.36 -0.37
N PRO A 248 -4.66 -17.10 0.09
CA PRO A 248 -5.08 -16.80 1.46
C PRO A 248 -6.57 -17.07 1.65
N ASP A 249 -7.03 -17.18 2.89
CA ASP A 249 -8.47 -17.32 3.19
C ASP A 249 -9.20 -15.98 3.10
N LEU A 250 -8.51 -14.88 3.43
CA LEU A 250 -8.99 -13.50 3.32
C LEU A 250 -7.88 -12.60 2.76
N MET A 251 -8.31 -11.59 2.03
CA MET A 251 -7.42 -10.56 1.48
C MET A 251 -7.98 -9.17 1.76
N ALA A 252 -7.14 -8.26 2.25
CA ALA A 252 -7.46 -6.84 2.37
C ALA A 252 -6.86 -6.07 1.21
N CYS A 253 -7.67 -5.33 0.46
CA CYS A 253 -7.24 -4.50 -0.67
C CYS A 253 -7.69 -3.06 -0.50
N ALA A 254 -6.91 -2.09 -1.02
CA ALA A 254 -7.27 -0.67 -1.11
C ALA A 254 -6.33 0.05 -2.09
N LYS A 255 -5.95 1.29 -1.79
CA LYS A 255 -4.97 2.10 -2.56
C LYS A 255 -5.22 2.04 -4.06
N ALA A 256 -4.39 1.30 -4.81
CA ALA A 256 -4.48 1.20 -6.27
C ALA A 256 -5.83 0.65 -6.78
N LEU A 257 -6.63 0.00 -5.93
CA LEU A 257 -7.96 -0.48 -6.28
C LEU A 257 -8.88 0.65 -6.78
N GLY A 258 -8.74 1.85 -6.25
CA GLY A 258 -9.52 3.02 -6.68
C GLY A 258 -8.98 3.75 -7.90
N GLY A 259 -7.93 3.19 -8.57
CA GLY A 259 -7.33 3.76 -9.77
C GLY A 259 -6.68 5.12 -9.57
N GLY A 260 -6.35 5.50 -8.33
CA GLY A 260 -5.83 6.82 -7.99
C GLY A 260 -6.87 7.96 -8.07
N VAL A 261 -8.16 7.64 -8.24
CA VAL A 261 -9.26 8.62 -8.41
C VAL A 261 -10.24 8.58 -7.24
N MET A 262 -10.62 7.39 -6.76
CA MET A 262 -11.58 7.26 -5.68
C MET A 262 -11.04 6.43 -4.52
N PRO A 263 -11.31 6.84 -3.25
CA PRO A 263 -10.99 6.01 -2.10
C PRO A 263 -11.92 4.79 -2.06
N ILE A 264 -11.34 3.60 -1.95
CA ILE A 264 -12.06 2.34 -1.80
C ILE A 264 -11.14 1.32 -1.11
N GLY A 265 -11.76 0.43 -0.32
CA GLY A 265 -11.15 -0.80 0.17
C GLY A 265 -12.07 -1.99 -0.06
N ALA A 266 -11.51 -3.17 -0.02
CA ALA A 266 -12.23 -4.42 -0.16
C ALA A 266 -11.68 -5.48 0.79
N ILE A 267 -12.59 -6.26 1.36
CA ILE A 267 -12.33 -7.55 2.00
C ILE A 267 -12.73 -8.60 0.98
N ILE A 268 -11.82 -9.48 0.60
CA ILE A 268 -12.12 -10.56 -0.33
C ILE A 268 -11.90 -11.88 0.40
N GLY A 269 -12.83 -12.80 0.30
CA GLY A 269 -12.79 -14.03 1.08
C GLY A 269 -13.22 -15.27 0.32
N THR A 270 -12.67 -16.40 0.78
CA THR A 270 -13.10 -17.74 0.37
C THR A 270 -14.47 -18.10 0.98
N PRO A 271 -15.20 -19.09 0.43
CA PRO A 271 -16.45 -19.59 1.03
C PRO A 271 -16.29 -19.98 2.51
N ARG A 272 -15.15 -20.58 2.86
CA ARG A 272 -14.84 -20.97 4.25
C ARG A 272 -14.77 -19.77 5.19
N ALA A 273 -14.09 -18.70 4.76
CA ALA A 273 -13.95 -17.49 5.57
C ALA A 273 -15.26 -16.68 5.65
N TRP A 274 -16.16 -16.83 4.67
CA TRP A 274 -17.40 -16.03 4.56
C TRP A 274 -18.61 -16.59 5.32
N THR A 275 -18.53 -17.79 5.87
CA THR A 275 -19.66 -18.50 6.51
C THR A 275 -20.43 -17.65 7.51
N GLY A 276 -19.72 -16.92 8.39
CA GLY A 276 -20.39 -16.09 9.40
C GLY A 276 -21.13 -14.88 8.84
N LEU A 277 -20.72 -14.33 7.69
CA LEU A 277 -21.47 -13.27 6.99
C LEU A 277 -22.64 -13.80 6.18
N ILE A 278 -22.57 -15.03 5.68
CA ILE A 278 -23.69 -15.70 5.02
C ILE A 278 -24.82 -15.93 6.05
N GLU A 279 -24.47 -16.39 7.26
CA GLU A 279 -25.45 -16.64 8.33
C GLU A 279 -26.05 -15.34 8.89
N ALA A 280 -25.27 -14.26 8.96
CA ALA A 280 -25.69 -12.99 9.58
C ALA A 280 -25.12 -11.77 8.81
N PRO A 281 -25.72 -11.44 7.64
CA PRO A 281 -25.14 -10.48 6.69
C PRO A 281 -25.03 -9.04 7.21
N PHE A 282 -25.79 -8.67 8.23
CA PHE A 282 -25.79 -7.33 8.81
C PHE A 282 -24.85 -7.15 10.02
N LEU A 283 -24.08 -8.17 10.42
CA LEU A 283 -23.06 -8.03 11.47
C LEU A 283 -21.86 -7.16 11.04
N HIS A 284 -21.68 -6.97 9.74
CA HIS A 284 -20.70 -6.03 9.20
C HIS A 284 -21.36 -5.17 8.13
N THR A 285 -21.37 -3.85 8.32
CA THR A 285 -22.01 -2.89 7.42
C THR A 285 -21.12 -1.67 7.24
N SER A 286 -21.26 -0.99 6.11
CA SER A 286 -20.62 0.29 5.81
C SER A 286 -21.60 1.17 5.04
N THR A 287 -21.79 2.41 5.45
CA THR A 287 -22.69 3.35 4.76
C THR A 287 -22.18 3.69 3.37
N PHE A 288 -20.91 4.04 3.25
CA PHE A 288 -20.30 4.48 1.99
C PHE A 288 -19.56 3.37 1.23
N GLY A 289 -19.14 2.30 1.91
CA GLY A 289 -18.43 1.19 1.28
C GLY A 289 -19.26 0.56 0.15
N GLY A 290 -18.67 0.37 -1.02
CA GLY A 290 -19.35 -0.09 -2.22
C GLY A 290 -20.20 1.00 -2.92
N GLY A 291 -19.91 2.27 -2.66
CA GLY A 291 -20.51 3.39 -3.38
C GLY A 291 -20.19 3.34 -4.87
N GLN A 292 -21.12 3.81 -5.69
CA GLN A 292 -21.07 3.63 -7.15
C GLN A 292 -19.85 4.27 -7.80
N LEU A 293 -19.50 5.51 -7.41
CA LEU A 293 -18.31 6.19 -7.95
C LEU A 293 -17.03 5.39 -7.70
N ALA A 294 -16.86 4.92 -6.45
CA ALA A 294 -15.68 4.16 -6.07
C ALA A 294 -15.62 2.78 -6.75
N CYS A 295 -16.76 2.10 -6.89
CA CYS A 295 -16.84 0.83 -7.60
C CYS A 295 -16.59 0.99 -9.10
N ALA A 296 -17.15 2.02 -9.74
CA ALA A 296 -16.91 2.32 -11.15
C ALA A 296 -15.41 2.61 -11.41
N ALA A 297 -14.77 3.36 -10.51
CA ALA A 297 -13.32 3.58 -10.56
C ALA A 297 -12.53 2.27 -10.49
N GLY A 298 -12.89 1.38 -9.54
CA GLY A 298 -12.22 0.07 -9.37
C GLY A 298 -12.38 -0.84 -10.58
N VAL A 299 -13.59 -0.92 -11.15
CA VAL A 299 -13.85 -1.69 -12.40
C VAL A 299 -12.98 -1.15 -13.55
N ALA A 300 -12.98 0.18 -13.73
CA ALA A 300 -12.21 0.82 -14.79
C ALA A 300 -10.69 0.63 -14.59
N ALA A 301 -10.22 0.68 -13.35
CA ALA A 301 -8.81 0.45 -13.01
C ALA A 301 -8.38 -0.98 -13.36
N ILE A 302 -9.11 -2.01 -12.93
CA ILE A 302 -8.82 -3.41 -13.24
C ILE A 302 -8.85 -3.64 -14.76
N LYS A 303 -9.84 -3.06 -15.44
CA LYS A 303 -9.96 -3.15 -16.90
C LYS A 303 -8.78 -2.50 -17.62
N ALA A 304 -8.37 -1.28 -17.21
CA ALA A 304 -7.23 -0.58 -17.78
C ALA A 304 -5.93 -1.38 -17.59
N ILE A 305 -5.71 -1.95 -16.39
CA ILE A 305 -4.53 -2.78 -16.11
C ILE A 305 -4.46 -3.99 -17.05
N LYS A 306 -5.61 -4.66 -17.32
CA LYS A 306 -5.69 -5.81 -18.25
C LYS A 306 -5.46 -5.37 -19.70
N GLU A 307 -6.19 -4.36 -20.16
CA GLU A 307 -6.20 -3.95 -21.57
C GLU A 307 -4.88 -3.32 -22.03
N GLU A 308 -4.17 -2.64 -21.14
CA GLU A 308 -2.93 -1.91 -21.44
C GLU A 308 -1.68 -2.69 -21.04
N ASP A 309 -1.85 -3.97 -20.65
CA ASP A 309 -0.76 -4.88 -20.25
C ASP A 309 0.17 -4.27 -19.17
N VAL A 310 -0.47 -3.58 -18.20
CA VAL A 310 0.24 -2.79 -17.19
C VAL A 310 1.11 -3.68 -16.28
N LEU A 311 0.68 -4.91 -16.00
CA LEU A 311 1.48 -5.84 -15.17
C LEU A 311 2.84 -6.16 -15.82
N ARG A 312 2.85 -6.50 -17.13
CA ARG A 312 4.09 -6.76 -17.84
C ARG A 312 4.97 -5.51 -17.89
N ARG A 313 4.38 -4.36 -18.26
CA ARG A 313 5.09 -3.07 -18.31
C ARG A 313 5.70 -2.73 -16.94
N GLY A 314 4.94 -2.89 -15.86
CA GLY A 314 5.42 -2.65 -14.49
C GLY A 314 6.53 -3.60 -14.05
N ARG A 315 6.51 -4.88 -14.49
CA ARG A 315 7.62 -5.82 -14.25
C ARG A 315 8.89 -5.38 -14.97
N GLU A 316 8.78 -5.05 -16.26
CA GLU A 316 9.92 -4.64 -17.08
C GLU A 316 10.53 -3.33 -16.58
N ALA A 317 9.70 -2.31 -16.32
CA ALA A 317 10.12 -1.03 -15.78
C ALA A 317 10.73 -1.16 -14.37
N GLY A 318 10.11 -1.98 -13.51
CA GLY A 318 10.62 -2.25 -12.17
C GLY A 318 11.96 -2.97 -12.16
N ALA A 319 12.14 -3.98 -13.03
CA ALA A 319 13.42 -4.66 -13.19
C ALA A 319 14.52 -3.69 -13.69
N TYR A 320 14.16 -2.81 -14.63
CA TYR A 320 15.09 -1.82 -15.16
C TYR A 320 15.49 -0.78 -14.09
N LEU A 321 14.52 -0.22 -13.37
CA LEU A 321 14.78 0.73 -12.27
C LEU A 321 15.64 0.07 -11.19
N LYS A 322 15.30 -1.15 -10.78
CA LYS A 322 16.04 -1.88 -9.75
C LYS A 322 17.48 -2.11 -10.14
N ALA A 323 17.74 -2.57 -11.37
CA ALA A 323 19.10 -2.78 -11.87
C ALA A 323 19.93 -1.49 -11.87
N GLY A 324 19.33 -0.36 -12.24
CA GLY A 324 19.97 0.96 -12.18
C GLY A 324 20.32 1.37 -10.73
N LEU A 325 19.40 1.16 -9.79
CA LEU A 325 19.61 1.43 -8.36
C LEU A 325 20.69 0.51 -7.77
N GLU A 326 20.73 -0.76 -8.13
CA GLU A 326 21.77 -1.72 -7.71
C GLU A 326 23.15 -1.32 -8.24
N ALA A 327 23.24 -0.82 -9.47
CA ALA A 327 24.48 -0.28 -10.02
C ALA A 327 24.96 0.96 -9.26
N ILE A 328 24.05 1.87 -8.86
CA ILE A 328 24.38 3.02 -8.02
C ILE A 328 24.86 2.55 -6.63
N ALA A 329 24.18 1.56 -6.04
CA ALA A 329 24.57 1.01 -4.75
C ALA A 329 25.99 0.40 -4.76
N ALA A 330 26.35 -0.27 -5.85
CA ALA A 330 27.69 -0.83 -6.04
C ALA A 330 28.77 0.25 -6.11
N ASP A 331 28.47 1.41 -6.70
CA ASP A 331 29.39 2.55 -6.77
C ASP A 331 29.51 3.32 -5.44
N PHE A 332 28.46 3.28 -4.59
CA PHE A 332 28.39 4.04 -3.34
C PHE A 332 28.05 3.17 -2.12
N PRO A 333 28.85 2.12 -1.80
CA PRO A 333 28.56 1.19 -0.72
C PRO A 333 28.63 1.82 0.70
N THR A 334 29.24 3.00 0.82
CA THR A 334 29.25 3.76 2.08
C THR A 334 27.92 4.45 2.37
N VAL A 335 27.08 4.68 1.36
CA VAL A 335 25.77 5.34 1.49
C VAL A 335 24.64 4.31 1.43
N ILE A 336 24.67 3.41 0.46
CA ILE A 336 23.61 2.42 0.21
C ILE A 336 24.09 1.05 0.66
N LYS A 337 23.31 0.44 1.55
CA LYS A 337 23.56 -0.90 2.05
C LYS A 337 22.97 -1.98 1.15
N GLU A 338 21.73 -1.76 0.67
CA GLU A 338 20.98 -2.75 -0.09
C GLU A 338 19.87 -2.09 -0.93
N VAL A 339 19.58 -2.69 -2.08
CA VAL A 339 18.39 -2.41 -2.89
C VAL A 339 17.54 -3.68 -2.95
N ARG A 340 16.26 -3.59 -2.59
CA ARG A 340 15.35 -4.74 -2.55
C ARG A 340 13.95 -4.37 -3.02
N GLY A 341 13.09 -5.36 -3.22
CA GLY A 341 11.71 -5.18 -3.67
C GLY A 341 11.38 -5.99 -4.91
N ARG A 342 10.12 -5.89 -5.36
CA ARG A 342 9.57 -6.56 -6.54
C ARG A 342 8.71 -5.61 -7.36
N GLY A 343 8.78 -5.70 -8.68
CA GLY A 343 8.08 -4.80 -9.59
C GLY A 343 8.45 -3.35 -9.32
N MET A 344 7.47 -2.48 -9.23
CA MET A 344 7.64 -1.05 -8.90
C MET A 344 7.44 -0.75 -7.40
N MET A 345 7.73 -1.70 -6.53
CA MET A 345 7.78 -1.56 -5.08
C MET A 345 9.22 -1.78 -4.63
N LEU A 346 10.04 -0.72 -4.60
CA LEU A 346 11.47 -0.78 -4.35
C LEU A 346 11.85 -0.02 -3.09
N GLY A 347 12.78 -0.59 -2.33
CA GLY A 347 13.37 -0.01 -1.13
C GLY A 347 14.89 0.05 -1.26
N ILE A 348 15.44 1.22 -0.95
CA ILE A 348 16.87 1.48 -0.92
C ILE A 348 17.26 1.69 0.55
N GLU A 349 17.90 0.70 1.15
CA GLU A 349 18.37 0.79 2.54
C GLU A 349 19.69 1.52 2.60
N LEU A 350 19.72 2.57 3.44
CA LEU A 350 20.89 3.40 3.67
C LEU A 350 21.71 2.88 4.85
N THR A 351 22.98 3.19 4.87
CA THR A 351 23.90 2.80 5.95
C THR A 351 23.63 3.59 7.24
N LYS A 352 23.21 4.88 7.10
CA LYS A 352 22.91 5.78 8.22
C LYS A 352 21.48 6.34 8.17
N GLU A 353 20.90 6.57 9.32
CA GLU A 353 19.50 7.05 9.43
C GLU A 353 19.35 8.50 8.94
N GLY A 354 20.32 9.37 9.24
CA GLY A 354 20.30 10.77 8.81
C GLY A 354 20.34 10.96 7.29
N ALA A 355 20.92 10.01 6.55
CA ALA A 355 21.02 10.08 5.10
C ALA A 355 19.64 10.08 4.39
N GLY A 356 18.60 9.48 4.99
CA GLY A 356 17.27 9.44 4.39
C GLY A 356 16.64 10.81 4.18
N GLY A 357 16.70 11.67 5.19
CA GLY A 357 16.20 13.04 5.09
C GLY A 357 16.97 13.89 4.09
N MET A 358 18.30 13.74 4.07
CA MET A 358 19.15 14.44 3.10
C MET A 358 18.85 14.02 1.66
N LEU A 359 18.79 12.72 1.38
CA LEU A 359 18.45 12.21 0.05
C LEU A 359 17.08 12.70 -0.43
N MET A 360 16.06 12.70 0.45
CA MET A 360 14.75 13.27 0.11
C MET A 360 14.86 14.73 -0.30
N SER A 361 15.60 15.55 0.47
CA SER A 361 15.78 16.97 0.17
C SER A 361 16.52 17.17 -1.16
N LEU A 362 17.57 16.40 -1.43
CA LEU A 362 18.31 16.46 -2.68
C LEU A 362 17.47 16.03 -3.88
N MET A 363 16.62 14.99 -3.73
CA MET A 363 15.72 14.55 -4.79
C MET A 363 14.63 15.58 -5.07
N ILE A 364 14.04 16.19 -4.04
CA ILE A 364 13.04 17.25 -4.24
C ILE A 364 13.62 18.47 -4.93
N ASN A 365 14.88 18.83 -4.66
CA ASN A 365 15.60 19.91 -5.37
C ASN A 365 15.85 19.58 -6.85
N GLN A 366 15.80 18.31 -7.22
CA GLN A 366 15.83 17.83 -8.60
C GLN A 366 14.44 17.51 -9.16
N HIS A 367 13.38 18.00 -8.49
CA HIS A 367 11.98 17.84 -8.87
C HIS A 367 11.51 16.37 -8.92
N ILE A 368 12.04 15.53 -8.04
CA ILE A 368 11.63 14.12 -7.90
C ILE A 368 11.14 13.84 -6.48
N ILE A 369 9.92 13.37 -6.35
CA ILE A 369 9.30 13.07 -5.06
C ILE A 369 9.61 11.62 -4.68
N VAL A 370 10.27 11.44 -3.55
CA VAL A 370 10.49 10.16 -2.88
C VAL A 370 10.21 10.30 -1.39
N ALA A 371 10.09 9.19 -0.66
CA ALA A 371 9.95 9.24 0.80
C ALA A 371 10.66 8.05 1.46
N TYR A 372 11.04 8.21 2.72
CA TYR A 372 11.44 7.06 3.55
C TYR A 372 10.22 6.28 4.05
N THR A 373 10.44 5.02 4.45
CA THR A 373 9.37 4.20 5.02
C THR A 373 9.10 4.56 6.48
N LEU A 374 7.84 4.52 6.89
CA LEU A 374 7.39 5.05 8.18
C LEU A 374 8.00 4.31 9.39
N ASN A 375 8.20 2.99 9.26
CA ASN A 375 8.74 2.16 10.32
C ASN A 375 10.27 2.02 10.28
N ASN A 376 10.89 2.38 9.16
CA ASN A 376 12.34 2.32 8.97
C ASN A 376 12.83 3.52 8.15
N PRO A 377 13.21 4.64 8.80
CA PRO A 377 13.63 5.85 8.12
C PRO A 377 14.97 5.71 7.36
N LYS A 378 15.70 4.61 7.54
CA LYS A 378 16.87 4.27 6.72
C LYS A 378 16.51 3.80 5.32
N VAL A 379 15.25 3.53 5.01
CA VAL A 379 14.84 3.00 3.72
C VAL A 379 14.09 4.06 2.93
N ILE A 380 14.68 4.53 1.85
CA ILE A 380 13.96 5.30 0.82
C ILE A 380 13.14 4.33 0.00
N ARG A 381 11.83 4.62 -0.14
CA ARG A 381 10.96 3.87 -1.05
C ARG A 381 10.85 4.57 -2.38
N MET A 382 10.78 3.79 -3.45
CA MET A 382 10.37 4.20 -4.77
C MET A 382 9.21 3.30 -5.23
N GLU A 383 8.05 3.91 -5.39
CA GLU A 383 6.81 3.25 -5.81
C GLU A 383 6.13 4.02 -6.96
N PRO A 384 6.87 4.36 -8.03
CA PRO A 384 6.33 5.14 -9.12
C PRO A 384 5.16 4.43 -9.83
N PRO A 385 4.39 5.15 -10.66
CA PRO A 385 3.39 4.52 -11.52
C PRO A 385 3.98 3.39 -12.38
N LEU A 386 3.21 2.30 -12.52
CA LEU A 386 3.63 1.12 -13.31
C LEU A 386 3.80 1.41 -14.79
N ILE A 387 3.23 2.53 -15.23
CA ILE A 387 3.25 2.99 -16.64
C ILE A 387 4.44 3.90 -16.96
N MET A 388 5.32 4.18 -15.97
CA MET A 388 6.45 5.10 -16.15
C MET A 388 7.37 4.64 -17.29
N PRO A 389 7.67 5.48 -18.29
CA PRO A 389 8.51 5.10 -19.42
C PRO A 389 9.99 5.09 -19.05
N LYS A 390 10.77 4.38 -19.87
CA LYS A 390 12.20 4.17 -19.62
C LYS A 390 12.99 5.47 -19.53
N GLU A 391 12.68 6.42 -20.40
CA GLU A 391 13.36 7.72 -20.47
C GLU A 391 13.20 8.53 -19.17
N VAL A 392 12.04 8.41 -18.53
CA VAL A 392 11.79 9.04 -17.22
C VAL A 392 12.53 8.29 -16.11
N ILE A 393 12.60 6.95 -16.18
CA ILE A 393 13.40 6.15 -15.24
C ILE A 393 14.89 6.50 -15.35
N ASP A 394 15.41 6.69 -16.57
CA ASP A 394 16.79 7.09 -16.80
C ASP A 394 17.08 8.44 -16.10
N HIS A 395 16.20 9.41 -16.25
CA HIS A 395 16.33 10.70 -15.56
C HIS A 395 16.27 10.57 -14.03
N VAL A 396 15.37 9.73 -13.51
CA VAL A 396 15.28 9.45 -12.06
C VAL A 396 16.60 8.83 -11.55
N LEU A 397 17.17 7.88 -12.28
CA LEU A 397 18.44 7.24 -11.93
C LEU A 397 19.61 8.21 -11.96
N GLU A 398 19.68 9.10 -12.94
CA GLU A 398 20.70 10.15 -13.01
C GLU A 398 20.63 11.11 -11.81
N ALA A 399 19.43 11.59 -11.51
CA ALA A 399 19.18 12.46 -10.37
C ALA A 399 19.50 11.76 -9.04
N PHE A 400 19.06 10.50 -8.88
CA PHE A 400 19.37 9.73 -7.68
C PHE A 400 20.86 9.47 -7.50
N ARG A 401 21.60 9.18 -8.57
CA ARG A 401 23.05 9.03 -8.55
C ARG A 401 23.74 10.33 -8.09
N ALA A 402 23.29 11.48 -8.59
CA ALA A 402 23.83 12.78 -8.18
C ALA A 402 23.56 13.03 -6.68
N ALA A 403 22.34 12.78 -6.20
CA ALA A 403 21.97 12.93 -4.80
C ALA A 403 22.78 12.00 -3.88
N VAL A 404 22.99 10.75 -4.28
CA VAL A 404 23.80 9.78 -3.53
C VAL A 404 25.26 10.19 -3.48
N LYS A 405 25.82 10.72 -4.58
CA LYS A 405 27.18 11.22 -4.63
C LYS A 405 27.38 12.39 -3.65
N GLU A 406 26.48 13.36 -3.63
CA GLU A 406 26.52 14.49 -2.69
C GLU A 406 26.37 14.02 -1.24
N THR A 407 25.47 13.03 -0.98
CA THR A 407 25.34 12.43 0.35
C THR A 407 26.63 11.72 0.78
N ALA A 408 27.37 11.09 -0.14
CA ALA A 408 28.62 10.40 0.17
C ALA A 408 29.71 11.34 0.70
N GLU A 409 29.70 12.61 0.27
CA GLU A 409 30.68 13.61 0.69
C GLU A 409 30.56 13.99 2.18
N VAL A 410 29.35 13.81 2.75
CA VAL A 410 29.03 14.18 4.15
C VAL A 410 28.53 12.98 4.99
N ILE A 411 28.62 11.77 4.46
CA ILE A 411 28.03 10.58 5.10
C ILE A 411 28.58 10.32 6.51
N GLU A 412 29.82 10.67 6.79
CA GLU A 412 30.42 10.48 8.11
C GLU A 412 29.84 11.43 9.16
N ASP A 413 29.29 12.57 8.75
CA ASP A 413 28.71 13.59 9.62
C ASP A 413 27.20 13.36 9.90
N LEU A 414 26.57 12.40 9.17
CA LEU A 414 25.17 11.99 9.31
C LEU A 414 25.03 10.78 10.26
#